data_37d10760490afe79aa1dd2f1ecdabc33
#
_entry.id   37d10760490afe79aa1dd2f1ecdabc33
#
_cell.length_a   1.000
_cell.length_b   1.000
_cell.length_c   1.000
_cell.angle_alpha   90.00
_cell.angle_beta   90.00
_cell.angle_gamma   90.00
#
_symmetry.space_group_name_H-M   'P 1'
#
loop_
_entity.id
_entity.type
_entity.pdbx_description
1 polymer ?
#
loop_
_entity_poly.entity_id
_entity_poly.type
_entity_poly.pdbx_seq_one_letter_code
_entity_poly.pdbx_strand_id
1 'polypeptide(L)'
;MFVKCSCIWYNKNMEKNMFNINNNELSYGRGYVYSLQYHLVWCTKYRKKVLKDGIDAECKEMLCDLAEEYKFQILAMEVMPDHIHLLVDCRPQFYISDMIKIMKGNIARQMFLAHPELKKELWGGHLWNPSYCAVTVSDRSREQVCSYIEGKKEKQ
;
A
#
# COMPACT_ATOMS: atom_id res chain seq x y z
N MET A 1 -13.90 -9.95 -20.28
CA MET A 1 -12.76 -10.81 -19.92
C MET A 1 -12.33 -10.43 -18.51
N PHE A 2 -12.67 -11.26 -17.53
CA PHE A 2 -12.33 -11.01 -16.13
C PHE A 2 -10.83 -11.25 -15.95
N VAL A 3 -10.06 -10.21 -15.83
CA VAL A 3 -8.68 -10.31 -15.34
C VAL A 3 -8.80 -10.69 -13.85
N LYS A 4 -8.47 -11.92 -13.53
CA LYS A 4 -8.31 -12.36 -12.14
C LYS A 4 -7.05 -11.68 -11.59
N CYS A 5 -7.20 -10.47 -11.07
CA CYS A 5 -6.18 -9.90 -10.22
C CYS A 5 -6.06 -10.79 -8.98
N SER A 6 -4.88 -11.30 -8.70
CA SER A 6 -4.60 -12.10 -7.49
C SER A 6 -4.96 -11.35 -6.20
N CYS A 7 -5.10 -10.03 -6.26
CA CYS A 7 -5.57 -9.18 -5.17
C CYS A 7 -7.06 -9.40 -4.79
N ILE A 8 -7.90 -9.86 -5.74
CA ILE A 8 -9.34 -10.07 -5.48
C ILE A 8 -9.58 -11.31 -4.60
N TRP A 9 -8.68 -12.27 -4.61
CA TRP A 9 -8.81 -13.49 -3.80
C TRP A 9 -8.58 -13.23 -2.30
N TYR A 10 -7.88 -12.17 -1.98
CA TYR A 10 -7.52 -11.81 -0.61
C TYR A 10 -8.67 -11.13 0.17
N ASN A 11 -9.54 -10.39 -0.53
CA ASN A 11 -10.59 -9.58 0.11
C ASN A 11 -11.72 -10.39 0.78
N LYS A 12 -11.93 -11.67 0.41
CA LYS A 12 -13.04 -12.48 0.96
C LYS A 12 -12.75 -13.10 2.33
N ASN A 13 -11.48 -13.14 2.77
CA ASN A 13 -11.07 -13.73 4.04
C ASN A 13 -10.55 -12.72 5.08
N MET A 14 -10.53 -11.43 4.75
CA MET A 14 -9.88 -10.42 5.60
C MET A 14 -10.72 -9.87 6.75
N GLU A 15 -12.04 -10.06 6.76
CA GLU A 15 -12.87 -9.56 7.88
C GLU A 15 -12.60 -10.25 9.23
N LYS A 16 -11.88 -11.37 9.25
CA LYS A 16 -11.58 -12.13 10.49
C LYS A 16 -10.12 -12.12 10.95
N ASN A 17 -9.17 -11.63 10.16
CA ASN A 17 -7.74 -11.81 10.48
C ASN A 17 -6.86 -10.56 10.27
N MET A 18 -7.35 -9.36 10.58
CA MET A 18 -6.54 -8.14 10.42
C MET A 18 -5.27 -8.13 11.29
N PHE A 19 -5.10 -9.07 12.22
CA PHE A 19 -3.95 -9.16 13.12
C PHE A 19 -3.28 -10.56 13.18
N ASN A 20 -3.73 -11.52 12.36
CA ASN A 20 -3.12 -12.85 12.30
C ASN A 20 -2.58 -13.12 10.89
N ILE A 21 -1.76 -12.20 10.39
CA ILE A 21 -0.89 -12.50 9.26
C ILE A 21 0.21 -13.40 9.83
N ASN A 22 0.17 -14.68 9.50
CA ASN A 22 1.31 -15.58 9.70
C ASN A 22 2.44 -15.12 8.76
N ASN A 23 3.24 -14.17 9.23
CA ASN A 23 4.30 -13.49 8.50
C ASN A 23 5.57 -14.34 8.39
N ASN A 24 5.45 -15.64 8.34
CA ASN A 24 6.59 -16.53 8.10
C ASN A 24 6.94 -16.68 6.61
N GLU A 25 6.26 -15.95 5.72
CA GLU A 25 6.62 -15.95 4.31
C GLU A 25 7.73 -14.94 4.05
N LEU A 26 8.95 -15.45 4.06
CA LEU A 26 10.11 -14.71 3.58
C LEU A 26 10.06 -14.65 2.06
N SER A 27 10.31 -13.47 1.50
CA SER A 27 10.49 -13.29 0.07
C SER A 27 11.95 -13.47 -0.32
N TYR A 28 12.17 -14.07 -1.46
CA TYR A 28 13.51 -14.43 -1.94
C TYR A 28 13.86 -13.68 -3.22
N GLY A 29 15.00 -13.03 -3.21
CA GLY A 29 15.61 -12.42 -4.38
C GLY A 29 16.92 -13.13 -4.75
N ARG A 30 17.54 -12.69 -5.83
CA ARG A 30 18.84 -13.22 -6.24
C ARG A 30 19.95 -12.72 -5.30
N GLY A 31 20.33 -13.57 -4.32
CA GLY A 31 21.36 -13.23 -3.35
C GLY A 31 20.87 -12.52 -2.08
N TYR A 32 19.56 -12.44 -1.86
CA TYR A 32 18.99 -11.84 -0.65
C TYR A 32 17.64 -12.45 -0.29
N VAL A 33 17.31 -12.40 1.00
CA VAL A 33 16.03 -12.82 1.57
C VAL A 33 15.49 -11.62 2.35
N TYR A 34 14.20 -11.34 2.24
CA TYR A 34 13.61 -10.17 2.86
C TYR A 34 12.16 -10.39 3.29
N SER A 35 11.73 -9.58 4.24
CA SER A 35 10.33 -9.35 4.58
C SER A 35 10.21 -7.88 4.91
N LEU A 36 9.86 -7.07 3.93
CA LEU A 36 9.78 -5.62 4.04
C LEU A 36 8.35 -5.18 3.77
N GLN A 37 7.56 -5.22 4.84
CA GLN A 37 6.16 -4.86 4.78
C GLN A 37 5.93 -3.46 5.34
N TYR A 38 5.14 -2.69 4.62
CA TYR A 38 4.80 -1.32 4.99
C TYR A 38 3.29 -1.11 4.94
N HIS A 39 2.75 -0.54 5.99
CA HIS A 39 1.41 0.02 5.99
C HIS A 39 1.50 1.47 5.53
N LEU A 40 0.90 1.76 4.38
CA LEU A 40 0.89 3.05 3.73
C LEU A 40 -0.51 3.64 3.80
N VAL A 41 -0.59 4.92 4.15
CA VAL A 41 -1.85 5.66 4.19
C VAL A 41 -1.66 7.04 3.58
N TRP A 42 -2.55 7.45 2.69
CA TRP A 42 -2.64 8.83 2.22
C TRP A 42 -4.07 9.25 1.93
N CYS A 43 -4.32 10.55 1.98
CA CYS A 43 -5.63 11.13 1.84
C CYS A 43 -5.81 11.86 0.51
N THR A 44 -7.04 12.02 0.09
CA THR A 44 -7.42 12.98 -0.94
C THR A 44 -7.14 14.42 -0.49
N LYS A 45 -7.00 15.31 -1.46
CA LYS A 45 -6.81 16.74 -1.17
C LYS A 45 -8.00 17.28 -0.36
N TYR A 46 -7.70 17.96 0.76
CA TYR A 46 -8.69 18.46 1.70
C TYR A 46 -9.64 17.39 2.27
N ARG A 47 -9.24 16.11 2.23
CA ARG A 47 -10.08 14.96 2.63
C ARG A 47 -11.46 14.94 1.96
N LYS A 48 -11.51 15.39 0.72
CA LYS A 48 -12.73 15.33 -0.08
C LYS A 48 -13.12 13.87 -0.35
N LYS A 49 -14.39 13.55 -0.10
CA LYS A 49 -14.96 12.20 -0.28
C LYS A 49 -15.29 11.94 -1.76
N VAL A 50 -14.26 11.83 -2.58
CA VAL A 50 -14.38 11.65 -4.03
C VAL A 50 -14.20 10.21 -4.50
N LEU A 51 -13.63 9.34 -3.66
CA LEU A 51 -13.41 7.92 -3.98
C LEU A 51 -14.63 7.08 -3.59
N LYS A 52 -15.73 7.25 -4.31
CA LYS A 52 -17.03 6.61 -4.09
C LYS A 52 -17.72 6.32 -5.42
N ASP A 53 -18.87 5.65 -5.36
CA ASP A 53 -19.74 5.41 -6.52
C ASP A 53 -19.04 4.69 -7.68
N GLY A 54 -18.19 3.71 -7.36
CA GLY A 54 -17.42 2.92 -8.33
C GLY A 54 -15.99 3.41 -8.56
N ILE A 55 -15.66 4.66 -8.25
CA ILE A 55 -14.30 5.22 -8.37
C ILE A 55 -13.33 4.49 -7.42
N ASP A 56 -13.79 4.07 -6.26
CA ASP A 56 -13.02 3.25 -5.32
C ASP A 56 -12.60 1.91 -5.93
N ALA A 57 -13.51 1.24 -6.65
CA ALA A 57 -13.19 -0.01 -7.35
C ALA A 57 -12.18 0.20 -8.47
N GLU A 58 -12.34 1.24 -9.30
CA GLU A 58 -11.37 1.60 -10.34
C GLU A 58 -10.00 1.93 -9.75
N CYS A 59 -9.97 2.63 -8.61
CA CYS A 59 -8.73 2.93 -7.89
C CYS A 59 -8.01 1.65 -7.44
N LYS A 60 -8.75 0.65 -6.95
CA LYS A 60 -8.20 -0.65 -6.58
C LYS A 60 -7.58 -1.38 -7.78
N GLU A 61 -8.26 -1.37 -8.92
CA GLU A 61 -7.74 -1.96 -10.16
C GLU A 61 -6.45 -1.26 -10.62
N MET A 62 -6.42 0.06 -10.64
CA MET A 62 -5.22 0.83 -11.00
C MET A 62 -4.03 0.52 -10.07
N LEU A 63 -4.28 0.33 -8.76
CA LEU A 63 -3.24 -0.06 -7.80
C LEU A 63 -2.71 -1.47 -8.10
N CYS A 64 -3.58 -2.41 -8.46
CA CYS A 64 -3.16 -3.76 -8.84
C CYS A 64 -2.29 -3.75 -10.11
N ASP A 65 -2.69 -3.00 -11.13
CA ASP A 65 -1.93 -2.87 -12.37
C ASP A 65 -0.53 -2.29 -12.12
N LEU A 66 -0.43 -1.27 -11.26
CA LEU A 66 0.85 -0.69 -10.86
C LEU A 66 1.71 -1.69 -10.06
N ALA A 67 1.10 -2.50 -9.20
CA ALA A 67 1.83 -3.53 -8.46
C ALA A 67 2.44 -4.58 -9.41
N GLU A 68 1.72 -4.97 -10.45
CA GLU A 68 2.23 -5.87 -11.48
C GLU A 68 3.33 -5.23 -12.33
N GLU A 69 3.15 -3.98 -12.75
CA GLU A 69 4.12 -3.24 -13.55
C GLU A 69 5.44 -3.02 -12.80
N TYR A 70 5.36 -2.57 -11.56
CA TYR A 70 6.54 -2.22 -10.74
C TYR A 70 7.05 -3.36 -9.86
N LYS A 71 6.43 -4.55 -9.94
CA LYS A 71 6.90 -5.78 -9.25
C LYS A 71 6.99 -5.66 -7.73
N PHE A 72 6.00 -5.03 -7.12
CA PHE A 72 5.75 -5.12 -5.69
C PHE A 72 4.44 -5.87 -5.41
N GLN A 73 4.23 -6.30 -4.17
CA GLN A 73 3.03 -7.04 -3.79
C GLN A 73 2.13 -6.18 -2.91
N ILE A 74 0.85 -6.16 -3.23
CA ILE A 74 -0.18 -5.61 -2.34
C ILE A 74 -0.77 -6.79 -1.57
N LEU A 75 -0.49 -6.83 -0.25
CA LEU A 75 -0.98 -7.87 0.64
C LEU A 75 -2.41 -7.58 1.12
N ALA A 76 -2.72 -6.31 1.30
CA ALA A 76 -4.05 -5.84 1.68
C ALA A 76 -4.27 -4.43 1.17
N MET A 77 -5.51 -4.10 0.83
CA MET A 77 -5.87 -2.74 0.42
C MET A 77 -7.30 -2.41 0.78
N GLU A 78 -7.52 -1.17 1.19
CA GLU A 78 -8.84 -0.59 1.36
C GLU A 78 -8.85 0.84 0.82
N VAL A 79 -9.82 1.14 -0.02
CA VAL A 79 -10.05 2.47 -0.57
C VAL A 79 -11.31 3.04 0.07
N MET A 80 -11.09 3.97 0.98
CA MET A 80 -12.16 4.73 1.64
C MET A 80 -12.50 5.98 0.83
N PRO A 81 -13.65 6.61 1.05
CA PRO A 81 -14.04 7.78 0.25
C PRO A 81 -13.03 8.92 0.22
N ASP A 82 -12.22 9.10 1.24
CA ASP A 82 -11.28 10.22 1.41
C ASP A 82 -9.83 9.80 1.67
N HIS A 83 -9.53 8.49 1.72
CA HIS A 83 -8.18 7.99 1.97
C HIS A 83 -8.01 6.55 1.51
N ILE A 84 -6.76 6.12 1.42
CA ILE A 84 -6.37 4.76 1.04
C ILE A 84 -5.48 4.17 2.12
N HIS A 85 -5.72 2.89 2.43
CA HIS A 85 -4.83 2.03 3.21
C HIS A 85 -4.26 0.95 2.31
N LEU A 86 -2.95 0.77 2.33
CA LEU A 86 -2.25 -0.32 1.66
C LEU A 86 -1.32 -1.03 2.62
N LEU A 87 -1.30 -2.34 2.58
CA LEU A 87 -0.22 -3.16 3.10
C LEU A 87 0.55 -3.71 1.90
N VAL A 88 1.80 -3.32 1.78
CA VAL A 88 2.66 -3.71 0.66
C VAL A 88 3.90 -4.45 1.14
N ASP A 89 4.35 -5.42 0.35
CA ASP A 89 5.66 -6.05 0.49
C ASP A 89 6.54 -5.63 -0.69
N CYS A 90 7.70 -5.09 -0.40
CA CYS A 90 8.60 -4.52 -1.40
C CYS A 90 10.00 -5.09 -1.29
N ARG A 91 10.68 -5.16 -2.44
CA ARG A 91 12.09 -5.53 -2.49
C ARG A 91 12.97 -4.48 -1.82
N PRO A 92 14.14 -4.88 -1.27
CA PRO A 92 15.06 -3.94 -0.63
C PRO A 92 15.54 -2.79 -1.52
N GLN A 93 15.48 -2.96 -2.84
CA GLN A 93 15.90 -1.97 -3.82
C GLN A 93 14.88 -0.84 -4.03
N PHE A 94 13.65 -0.98 -3.52
CA PHE A 94 12.63 0.06 -3.64
C PHE A 94 12.70 1.07 -2.51
N TYR A 95 12.75 2.35 -2.88
CA TYR A 95 12.53 3.44 -1.94
C TYR A 95 11.03 3.67 -1.76
N ILE A 96 10.56 3.63 -0.52
CA ILE A 96 9.14 3.82 -0.19
C ILE A 96 8.60 5.14 -0.71
N SER A 97 9.36 6.21 -0.59
CA SER A 97 8.98 7.53 -1.10
C SER A 97 8.73 7.53 -2.61
N ASP A 98 9.56 6.82 -3.37
CA ASP A 98 9.41 6.72 -4.82
C ASP A 98 8.21 5.87 -5.21
N MET A 99 7.97 4.77 -4.51
CA MET A 99 6.77 3.94 -4.71
C MET A 99 5.49 4.73 -4.48
N ILE A 100 5.42 5.47 -3.37
CA ILE A 100 4.25 6.31 -3.06
C ILE A 100 4.07 7.40 -4.13
N LYS A 101 5.15 8.02 -4.56
CA LYS A 101 5.12 9.03 -5.63
C LYS A 101 4.60 8.44 -6.95
N ILE A 102 5.05 7.25 -7.31
CA ILE A 102 4.60 6.53 -8.52
C ILE A 102 3.10 6.21 -8.41
N MET A 103 2.66 5.62 -7.31
CA MET A 103 1.26 5.26 -7.10
C MET A 103 0.37 6.50 -7.13
N LYS A 104 0.67 7.50 -6.32
CA LYS A 104 -0.14 8.74 -6.26
C LYS A 104 -0.19 9.46 -7.59
N GLY A 105 0.94 9.58 -8.29
CA GLY A 105 1.03 10.29 -9.58
C GLY A 105 0.26 9.59 -10.69
N ASN A 106 0.44 8.27 -10.84
CA ASN A 106 -0.25 7.50 -11.88
C ASN A 106 -1.75 7.44 -11.64
N ILE A 107 -2.19 7.16 -10.42
CA ILE A 107 -3.61 7.11 -10.09
C ILE A 107 -4.26 8.48 -10.31
N ALA A 108 -3.66 9.56 -9.83
CA ALA A 108 -4.22 10.90 -10.03
C ALA A 108 -4.40 11.24 -11.51
N ARG A 109 -3.40 10.92 -12.33
CA ARG A 109 -3.48 11.15 -13.77
C ARG A 109 -4.59 10.33 -14.43
N GLN A 110 -4.65 9.03 -14.15
CA GLN A 110 -5.67 8.13 -14.71
C GLN A 110 -7.08 8.50 -14.25
N MET A 111 -7.24 8.82 -12.96
CA MET A 111 -8.52 9.26 -12.39
C MET A 111 -9.02 10.55 -13.04
N PHE A 112 -8.16 11.54 -13.26
CA PHE A 112 -8.56 12.78 -13.91
C PHE A 112 -8.84 12.63 -15.42
N LEU A 113 -8.32 11.58 -16.04
CA LEU A 113 -8.67 11.24 -17.43
C LEU A 113 -10.01 10.51 -17.51
N ALA A 114 -10.26 9.56 -16.62
CA ALA A 114 -11.49 8.80 -16.57
C ALA A 114 -12.67 9.60 -16.01
N HIS A 115 -12.40 10.48 -15.04
CA HIS A 115 -13.38 11.27 -14.30
C HIS A 115 -12.99 12.76 -14.29
N PRO A 116 -13.16 13.47 -15.42
CA PRO A 116 -12.81 14.91 -15.49
C PRO A 116 -13.58 15.79 -14.49
N GLU A 117 -14.77 15.36 -14.06
CA GLU A 117 -15.60 16.03 -13.07
C GLU A 117 -14.91 16.17 -11.71
N LEU A 118 -14.00 15.25 -11.34
CA LEU A 118 -13.25 15.34 -10.09
C LEU A 118 -12.42 16.61 -9.99
N LYS A 119 -11.98 17.18 -11.11
CA LYS A 119 -11.24 18.44 -11.13
C LYS A 119 -12.07 19.63 -10.63
N LYS A 120 -13.38 19.55 -10.75
CA LYS A 120 -14.28 20.60 -10.28
C LYS A 120 -14.45 20.55 -8.76
N GLU A 121 -14.40 19.34 -8.18
CA GLU A 121 -14.50 19.15 -6.75
C GLU A 121 -13.17 19.38 -6.01
N LEU A 122 -12.05 19.17 -6.72
CA LEU A 122 -10.70 19.25 -6.19
C LEU A 122 -10.02 20.53 -6.66
N TRP A 123 -10.19 21.57 -5.88
CA TRP A 123 -9.60 22.87 -6.17
C TRP A 123 -8.07 22.79 -6.29
N GLY A 124 -7.51 23.39 -7.35
CA GLY A 124 -6.08 23.36 -7.65
C GLY A 124 -5.61 22.12 -8.44
N GLY A 125 -6.52 21.23 -8.86
CA GLY A 125 -6.21 20.11 -9.76
C GLY A 125 -5.32 19.01 -9.16
N HIS A 126 -5.30 18.88 -7.83
CA HIS A 126 -4.58 17.84 -7.12
C HIS A 126 -5.54 16.85 -6.49
N LEU A 127 -5.41 15.56 -6.84
CA LEU A 127 -6.23 14.50 -6.25
C LEU A 127 -5.82 14.23 -4.79
N TRP A 128 -4.53 14.21 -4.52
CA TRP A 128 -3.99 13.80 -3.24
C TRP A 128 -3.42 14.93 -2.40
N ASN A 129 -3.57 14.80 -1.09
CA ASN A 129 -2.75 15.56 -0.15
C ASN A 129 -1.27 15.20 -0.38
N PRO A 130 -0.32 16.15 -0.30
CA PRO A 130 1.11 15.87 -0.46
C PRO A 130 1.66 14.86 0.55
N SER A 131 1.14 14.86 1.78
CA SER A 131 1.58 13.98 2.86
C SER A 131 1.14 12.53 2.69
N TYR A 132 1.83 11.65 3.40
CA TYR A 132 1.48 10.26 3.57
C TYR A 132 2.00 9.75 4.93
N CYS A 133 1.48 8.62 5.38
CA CYS A 133 2.00 7.88 6.51
C CYS A 133 2.58 6.56 5.99
N ALA A 134 3.77 6.19 6.44
CA ALA A 134 4.40 4.92 6.14
C ALA A 134 4.93 4.33 7.45
N VAL A 135 4.45 3.14 7.79
CA VAL A 135 4.84 2.41 9.01
C VAL A 135 5.29 1.02 8.61
N THR A 136 6.43 0.60 9.14
CA THR A 136 6.89 -0.79 8.97
C THR A 136 6.00 -1.73 9.77
N VAL A 137 5.66 -2.86 9.16
CA VAL A 137 4.90 -3.92 9.81
C VAL A 137 5.85 -5.07 10.11
N SER A 138 5.93 -5.46 11.39
CA SER A 138 6.79 -6.55 11.86
C SER A 138 6.03 -7.38 12.88
N ASP A 139 6.28 -8.70 12.88
CA ASP A 139 5.75 -9.62 13.88
C ASP A 139 6.38 -9.44 15.27
N ARG A 140 7.48 -8.69 15.34
CA ARG A 140 8.22 -8.47 16.57
C ARG A 140 8.00 -7.06 17.08
N SER A 141 7.60 -6.95 18.34
CA SER A 141 7.56 -5.67 19.02
C SER A 141 8.96 -5.05 19.08
N ARG A 142 9.03 -3.73 19.20
CA ARG A 142 10.29 -3.01 19.38
C ARG A 142 11.09 -3.55 20.57
N GLU A 143 10.42 -3.87 21.66
CA GLU A 143 11.05 -4.42 22.87
C GLU A 143 11.72 -5.77 22.59
N GLN A 144 11.09 -6.64 21.82
CA GLN A 144 11.66 -7.94 21.45
C GLN A 144 12.91 -7.78 20.61
N VAL A 145 12.92 -6.82 19.68
CA VAL A 145 14.10 -6.54 18.84
C VAL A 145 15.22 -5.95 19.69
N CYS A 146 14.92 -5.02 20.59
CA CYS A 146 15.90 -4.45 21.51
C CYS A 146 16.51 -5.53 22.40
N SER A 147 15.68 -6.38 23.04
CA SER A 147 16.15 -7.50 23.87
C SER A 147 17.03 -8.47 23.11
N TYR A 148 16.69 -8.77 21.84
CA TYR A 148 17.51 -9.64 21.00
C TYR A 148 18.89 -9.02 20.69
N ILE A 149 18.95 -7.72 20.43
CA ILE A 149 20.20 -7.01 20.15
C ILE A 149 21.06 -6.92 21.42
N GLU A 150 20.46 -6.62 22.56
CA GLU A 150 21.13 -6.54 23.86
C GLU A 150 21.66 -7.90 24.30
N GLY A 151 20.85 -8.96 24.18
CA GLY A 151 21.26 -10.32 24.51
C GLY A 151 22.40 -10.88 23.66
N LYS A 152 22.69 -10.31 22.50
CA LYS A 152 23.88 -10.64 21.70
C LYS A 152 25.16 -10.03 22.27
N LYS A 153 25.07 -8.92 23.00
CA LYS A 153 26.24 -8.30 23.64
C LYS A 153 26.77 -9.11 24.82
N GLU A 154 25.92 -9.90 25.46
CA GLU A 154 26.31 -10.73 26.61
C GLU A 154 27.00 -12.06 26.22
N LYS A 155 27.03 -12.40 24.92
CA LYS A 155 27.62 -13.65 24.40
C LYS A 155 28.94 -13.46 23.64
N GLN A 156 29.53 -12.28 23.73
CA GLN A 156 30.88 -11.98 23.24
C GLN A 156 31.84 -11.80 24.49
#